data_12846c4f22e66d9b590f5045f2335012
#
_entry.id   12846c4f22e66d9b590f5045f2335012
#
_cell.length_a   1.000
_cell.length_b   1.000
_cell.length_c   1.000
_cell.angle_alpha   90.00
_cell.angle_beta   90.00
_cell.angle_gamma   90.00
#
_symmetry.space_group_name_H-M   'P 1'
#
loop_
_entity.id
_entity.type
_entity.pdbx_description
1 polymer ?
#
loop_
_entity_poly.entity_id
_entity_poly.type
_entity_poly.pdbx_seq_one_letter_code
_entity_poly.pdbx_strand_id
1 'polypeptide(L)'
;MTPPHNYLAVIKVVGIGGGGVNAVNRMIEVGLKGVEFIAVNTDAQALLMSDADVKLDVGRELTRGLGAGADPEVGKKAADDHAEEIEEVLKGADMVFITAGKGGGTGTGGAPVIAVVGHRREEDRADRDAGNRVIRGADEPRHVRRRCRRP
;
A
#
# COMPACT_ATOMS: atom_id res chain seq x y z
N MET A 1 -16.05 37.93 0.99
CA MET A 1 -14.82 37.24 0.52
C MET A 1 -14.65 36.01 1.36
N THR A 2 -14.94 34.84 0.82
CA THR A 2 -14.64 33.56 1.48
C THR A 2 -13.13 33.35 1.39
N PRO A 3 -12.41 33.08 2.50
CA PRO A 3 -10.99 32.80 2.44
C PRO A 3 -10.75 31.56 1.58
N PRO A 4 -9.68 31.51 0.79
CA PRO A 4 -9.36 30.32 0.03
C PRO A 4 -9.13 29.18 1.04
N HIS A 5 -9.97 28.14 0.99
CA HIS A 5 -9.71 26.92 1.70
C HIS A 5 -8.43 26.32 1.10
N ASN A 6 -7.31 26.49 1.79
CA ASN A 6 -6.09 25.75 1.51
C ASN A 6 -6.38 24.27 1.82
N TYR A 7 -6.89 23.57 0.82
CA TYR A 7 -7.12 22.14 0.88
C TYR A 7 -5.76 21.45 0.71
N LEU A 8 -5.12 21.15 1.82
CA LEU A 8 -3.93 20.29 1.80
C LEU A 8 -4.39 18.86 1.58
N ALA A 9 -3.99 18.27 0.46
CA ALA A 9 -4.28 16.86 0.16
C ALA A 9 -3.66 15.97 1.24
N VAL A 10 -4.43 15.01 1.75
CA VAL A 10 -3.94 13.98 2.67
C VAL A 10 -3.34 12.85 1.84
N ILE A 11 -2.03 12.74 1.89
CA ILE A 11 -1.28 11.73 1.14
C ILE A 11 -0.77 10.67 2.12
N LYS A 12 -1.04 9.40 1.82
CA LYS A 12 -0.53 8.26 2.59
C LYS A 12 0.41 7.42 1.73
N VAL A 13 1.52 6.99 2.32
CA VAL A 13 2.50 6.10 1.69
C VAL A 13 2.53 4.79 2.45
N VAL A 14 2.14 3.72 1.78
CA VAL A 14 2.05 2.38 2.36
C VAL A 14 3.23 1.55 1.88
N GLY A 15 4.08 1.13 2.80
CA GLY A 15 5.14 0.15 2.56
C GLY A 15 4.70 -1.23 3.00
N ILE A 16 4.62 -2.18 2.06
CA ILE A 16 4.23 -3.56 2.39
C ILE A 16 5.34 -4.56 2.19
N GLY A 17 5.50 -5.45 3.18
CA GLY A 17 6.57 -6.43 3.25
C GLY A 17 7.94 -5.80 3.53
N GLY A 18 8.98 -6.61 3.68
CA GLY A 18 10.31 -6.12 4.05
C GLY A 18 10.85 -5.04 3.11
N GLY A 19 10.74 -5.23 1.80
CA GLY A 19 11.20 -4.25 0.81
C GLY A 19 10.42 -2.94 0.86
N GLY A 20 9.09 -3.00 1.02
CA GLY A 20 8.23 -1.82 1.13
C GLY A 20 8.48 -1.04 2.42
N VAL A 21 8.61 -1.74 3.55
CA VAL A 21 8.93 -1.12 4.85
C VAL A 21 10.31 -0.46 4.82
N ASN A 22 11.32 -1.09 4.21
CA ASN A 22 12.64 -0.48 4.04
C ASN A 22 12.58 0.79 3.18
N ALA A 23 11.77 0.80 2.11
CA ALA A 23 11.58 1.98 1.29
C ALA A 23 10.93 3.12 2.09
N VAL A 24 9.90 2.83 2.89
CA VAL A 24 9.28 3.81 3.80
C VAL A 24 10.29 4.36 4.79
N ASN A 25 11.03 3.51 5.47
CA ASN A 25 12.06 3.96 6.42
C ASN A 25 13.07 4.89 5.73
N ARG A 26 13.48 4.57 4.51
CA ARG A 26 14.40 5.42 3.75
C ARG A 26 13.80 6.78 3.39
N MET A 27 12.50 6.83 3.05
CA MET A 27 11.80 8.10 2.80
C MET A 27 11.76 8.98 4.06
N ILE A 28 11.55 8.37 5.23
CA ILE A 28 11.57 9.06 6.53
C ILE A 28 12.97 9.59 6.84
N GLU A 29 14.00 8.76 6.68
CA GLU A 29 15.40 9.13 6.92
C GLU A 29 15.85 10.34 6.07
N VAL A 30 15.45 10.41 4.81
CA VAL A 30 15.79 11.56 3.94
C VAL A 30 14.94 12.79 4.21
N GLY A 31 14.03 12.72 5.17
CA GLY A 31 13.26 13.87 5.65
C GLY A 31 12.05 14.22 4.78
N LEU A 32 11.49 13.26 4.03
CA LEU A 32 10.26 13.48 3.29
C LEU A 32 9.12 13.81 4.27
N LYS A 33 8.45 14.94 4.05
CA LYS A 33 7.39 15.47 4.92
C LYS A 33 6.10 15.70 4.15
N GLY A 34 5.00 15.90 4.89
CA GLY A 34 3.70 16.21 4.31
C GLY A 34 2.91 14.97 3.88
N VAL A 35 3.37 13.77 4.25
CA VAL A 35 2.70 12.50 4.01
C VAL A 35 2.66 11.69 5.30
N GLU A 36 1.68 10.79 5.42
CA GLU A 36 1.59 9.81 6.50
C GLU A 36 2.20 8.48 6.02
N PHE A 37 3.11 7.93 6.79
CA PHE A 37 3.77 6.68 6.47
C PHE A 37 3.14 5.50 7.19
N ILE A 38 2.78 4.47 6.43
CA ILE A 38 2.16 3.24 6.93
C ILE A 38 3.05 2.06 6.57
N ALA A 39 3.47 1.29 7.56
CA ALA A 39 4.22 0.05 7.38
C ALA A 39 3.30 -1.14 7.61
N VAL A 40 3.22 -2.04 6.64
CA VAL A 40 2.43 -3.28 6.69
C VAL A 40 3.36 -4.47 6.49
N ASN A 41 3.40 -5.39 7.43
CA ASN A 41 4.25 -6.58 7.29
C ASN A 41 3.68 -7.76 8.07
N THR A 42 4.10 -8.97 7.69
CA THR A 42 3.89 -10.22 8.44
C THR A 42 5.04 -10.53 9.40
N ASP A 43 6.12 -9.74 9.34
CA ASP A 43 7.27 -9.81 10.24
C ASP A 43 7.15 -8.71 11.30
N ALA A 44 6.79 -9.12 12.51
CA ALA A 44 6.58 -8.21 13.62
C ALA A 44 7.88 -7.49 14.06
N GLN A 45 9.03 -8.15 13.93
CA GLN A 45 10.30 -7.55 14.30
C GLN A 45 10.70 -6.43 13.34
N ALA A 46 10.51 -6.65 12.03
CA ALA A 46 10.73 -5.62 11.03
C ALA A 46 9.82 -4.40 11.26
N LEU A 47 8.57 -4.60 11.70
CA LEU A 47 7.66 -3.51 12.05
C LEU A 47 8.12 -2.73 13.30
N LEU A 48 8.65 -3.42 14.30
CA LEU A 48 9.16 -2.74 15.51
C LEU A 48 10.31 -1.79 15.18
N MET A 49 11.15 -2.16 14.21
CA MET A 49 12.31 -1.37 13.76
C MET A 49 11.93 -0.26 12.77
N SER A 50 10.70 -0.21 12.31
CA SER A 50 10.24 0.84 11.38
C SER A 50 9.94 2.14 12.12
N ASP A 51 10.22 3.28 11.48
CA ASP A 51 9.88 4.63 11.94
C ASP A 51 8.55 5.14 11.37
N ALA A 52 7.76 4.28 10.71
CA ALA A 52 6.47 4.65 10.14
C ALA A 52 5.48 5.12 11.21
N ASP A 53 4.61 6.08 10.83
CA ASP A 53 3.60 6.65 11.72
C ASP A 53 2.56 5.59 12.15
N VAL A 54 2.20 4.71 11.24
CA VAL A 54 1.28 3.60 11.49
C VAL A 54 1.94 2.27 11.13
N LYS A 55 1.79 1.28 11.98
CA LYS A 55 2.36 -0.06 11.80
C LYS A 55 1.25 -1.10 11.88
N LEU A 56 1.08 -1.90 10.84
CA LEU A 56 0.11 -2.98 10.76
C LEU A 56 0.82 -4.33 10.68
N ASP A 57 0.62 -5.15 11.71
CA ASP A 57 1.06 -6.55 11.75
C ASP A 57 -0.06 -7.42 11.18
N VAL A 58 0.08 -7.83 9.92
CA VAL A 58 -0.92 -8.64 9.21
C VAL A 58 -0.54 -10.11 9.21
N GLY A 59 -1.53 -10.98 9.39
CA GLY A 59 -1.33 -12.42 9.32
C GLY A 59 -0.55 -13.03 10.50
N ARG A 60 -0.61 -12.42 11.68
CA ARG A 60 0.02 -12.94 12.90
C ARG A 60 -0.37 -14.39 13.20
N GLU A 61 -1.64 -14.74 12.96
CA GLU A 61 -2.13 -16.11 13.16
C GLU A 61 -1.54 -17.10 12.15
N LEU A 62 -1.25 -16.65 10.92
CA LEU A 62 -0.66 -17.47 9.86
C LEU A 62 0.85 -17.63 10.01
N THR A 63 1.55 -16.56 10.39
CA THR A 63 3.03 -16.48 10.35
C THR A 63 3.67 -16.48 11.73
N ARG A 64 2.88 -16.29 12.79
CA ARG A 64 3.36 -16.08 14.18
C ARG A 64 4.35 -14.90 14.29
N GLY A 65 4.22 -13.92 13.39
CA GLY A 65 5.11 -12.75 13.35
C GLY A 65 6.49 -13.02 12.74
N LEU A 66 6.70 -14.18 12.11
CA LEU A 66 7.99 -14.59 11.53
C LEU A 66 8.10 -14.29 10.01
N GLY A 67 7.08 -13.65 9.44
CA GLY A 67 7.03 -13.35 8.02
C GLY A 67 6.40 -14.46 7.17
N ALA A 68 6.15 -14.16 5.90
CA ALA A 68 5.48 -15.06 4.95
C ALA A 68 6.38 -16.14 4.33
N GLY A 69 7.67 -16.22 4.73
CA GLY A 69 8.59 -17.23 4.20
C GLY A 69 8.79 -17.15 2.68
N ALA A 70 8.73 -15.97 2.09
CA ALA A 70 8.77 -15.73 0.64
C ALA A 70 7.60 -16.36 -0.16
N ASP A 71 6.53 -16.77 0.50
CA ASP A 71 5.33 -17.31 -0.14
C ASP A 71 4.30 -16.19 -0.40
N PRO A 72 4.01 -15.82 -1.67
CA PRO A 72 3.03 -14.79 -2.00
C PRO A 72 1.60 -15.13 -1.60
N GLU A 73 1.21 -16.40 -1.57
CA GLU A 73 -0.13 -16.81 -1.17
C GLU A 73 -0.37 -16.55 0.32
N VAL A 74 0.65 -16.78 1.15
CA VAL A 74 0.61 -16.43 2.58
C VAL A 74 0.50 -14.92 2.75
N GLY A 75 1.27 -14.15 1.98
CA GLY A 75 1.23 -12.68 2.00
C GLY A 75 -0.12 -12.12 1.55
N LYS A 76 -0.71 -12.70 0.52
CA LYS A 76 -2.05 -12.35 0.04
C LYS A 76 -3.11 -12.64 1.09
N LYS A 77 -3.13 -13.86 1.62
CA LYS A 77 -4.10 -14.27 2.64
C LYS A 77 -3.99 -13.40 3.89
N ALA A 78 -2.77 -13.09 4.34
CA ALA A 78 -2.54 -12.20 5.46
C ALA A 78 -3.16 -10.81 5.26
N ALA A 79 -3.01 -10.26 4.06
CA ALA A 79 -3.60 -8.96 3.71
C ALA A 79 -5.13 -9.04 3.55
N ASP A 80 -5.66 -10.11 2.95
CA ASP A 80 -7.11 -10.33 2.81
C ASP A 80 -7.79 -10.48 4.18
N ASP A 81 -7.20 -11.23 5.10
CA ASP A 81 -7.72 -11.45 6.45
C ASP A 81 -7.74 -10.15 7.30
N HIS A 82 -6.90 -9.17 6.95
CA HIS A 82 -6.81 -7.85 7.62
C HIS A 82 -7.28 -6.69 6.74
N ALA A 83 -8.11 -6.98 5.73
CA ALA A 83 -8.58 -5.96 4.78
C ALA A 83 -9.33 -4.81 5.46
N GLU A 84 -10.10 -5.08 6.52
CA GLU A 84 -10.84 -4.06 7.29
C GLU A 84 -9.89 -3.11 8.04
N GLU A 85 -8.81 -3.64 8.63
CA GLU A 85 -7.80 -2.83 9.31
C GLU A 85 -7.02 -1.97 8.32
N ILE A 86 -6.66 -2.55 7.16
CA ILE A 86 -6.02 -1.83 6.06
C ILE A 86 -6.95 -0.71 5.57
N GLU A 87 -8.22 -1.00 5.41
CA GLU A 87 -9.21 -0.01 5.02
C GLU A 87 -9.30 1.14 6.02
N GLU A 88 -9.29 0.86 7.32
CA GLU A 88 -9.38 1.88 8.35
C GLU A 88 -8.15 2.81 8.35
N VAL A 89 -6.95 2.27 8.16
CA VAL A 89 -5.74 3.11 8.10
C VAL A 89 -5.62 3.93 6.82
N LEU A 90 -6.29 3.52 5.74
CA LEU A 90 -6.36 4.28 4.49
C LEU A 90 -7.44 5.37 4.52
N LYS A 91 -8.30 5.37 5.52
CA LYS A 91 -9.41 6.30 5.65
C LYS A 91 -8.96 7.76 5.66
N GLY A 92 -9.68 8.58 4.91
CA GLY A 92 -9.41 10.01 4.82
C GLY A 92 -8.26 10.40 3.89
N ALA A 93 -7.57 9.45 3.24
CA ALA A 93 -6.56 9.77 2.24
C ALA A 93 -7.20 10.32 0.97
N ASP A 94 -6.58 11.35 0.40
CA ASP A 94 -6.89 11.86 -0.93
C ASP A 94 -6.06 11.13 -2.00
N MET A 95 -4.88 10.63 -1.61
CA MET A 95 -4.01 9.85 -2.47
C MET A 95 -3.24 8.81 -1.65
N VAL A 96 -3.12 7.60 -2.18
CA VAL A 96 -2.38 6.50 -1.57
C VAL A 96 -1.29 6.02 -2.52
N PHE A 97 -0.05 6.05 -2.07
CA PHE A 97 1.07 5.41 -2.75
C PHE A 97 1.38 4.08 -2.08
N ILE A 98 1.56 3.03 -2.88
CA ILE A 98 1.91 1.70 -2.39
C ILE A 98 3.30 1.35 -2.90
N THR A 99 4.19 1.00 -1.97
CA THR A 99 5.54 0.52 -2.28
C THR A 99 5.73 -0.88 -1.75
N ALA A 100 6.24 -1.79 -2.60
CA ALA A 100 6.46 -3.19 -2.27
C ALA A 100 7.69 -3.73 -2.97
N GLY A 101 8.43 -4.60 -2.28
CA GLY A 101 9.48 -5.39 -2.90
C GLY A 101 8.87 -6.56 -3.67
N LYS A 102 9.24 -6.72 -4.96
CA LYS A 102 8.80 -7.81 -5.81
C LYS A 102 9.70 -9.04 -5.63
N GLY A 103 9.11 -10.23 -5.64
CA GLY A 103 9.85 -11.49 -5.48
C GLY A 103 9.87 -12.06 -4.05
N GLY A 104 9.31 -11.32 -3.07
CA GLY A 104 9.09 -11.83 -1.71
C GLY A 104 7.65 -12.35 -1.51
N GLY A 105 7.31 -12.72 -0.29
CA GLY A 105 5.97 -13.20 0.09
C GLY A 105 4.99 -12.05 0.31
N THR A 106 5.15 -11.34 1.42
CA THR A 106 4.20 -10.33 1.90
C THR A 106 4.00 -9.18 0.90
N GLY A 107 5.10 -8.62 0.36
CA GLY A 107 5.02 -7.51 -0.60
C GLY A 107 4.36 -7.93 -1.91
N THR A 108 4.75 -9.08 -2.46
CA THR A 108 4.23 -9.58 -3.74
C THR A 108 2.75 -9.95 -3.65
N GLY A 109 2.36 -10.66 -2.59
CA GLY A 109 0.98 -11.13 -2.40
C GLY A 109 0.04 -10.05 -1.88
N GLY A 110 0.49 -9.21 -0.96
CA GLY A 110 -0.37 -8.25 -0.26
C GLY A 110 -0.56 -6.91 -0.99
N ALA A 111 0.40 -6.47 -1.80
CA ALA A 111 0.28 -5.18 -2.50
C ALA A 111 -0.96 -5.07 -3.39
N PRO A 112 -1.35 -6.10 -4.17
CA PRO A 112 -2.59 -6.07 -4.94
C PRO A 112 -3.84 -5.95 -4.06
N VAL A 113 -3.84 -6.58 -2.89
CA VAL A 113 -4.96 -6.51 -1.94
C VAL A 113 -5.13 -5.09 -1.43
N ILE A 114 -4.05 -4.45 -0.99
CA ILE A 114 -4.07 -3.05 -0.54
C ILE A 114 -4.54 -2.12 -1.66
N ALA A 115 -4.11 -2.36 -2.90
CA ALA A 115 -4.53 -1.57 -4.05
C ALA A 115 -6.03 -1.67 -4.30
N VAL A 116 -6.61 -2.86 -4.19
CA VAL A 116 -8.05 -3.08 -4.34
C VAL A 116 -8.84 -2.42 -3.20
N VAL A 117 -8.36 -2.54 -1.97
CA VAL A 117 -8.99 -1.90 -0.79
C VAL A 117 -8.97 -0.38 -0.93
N GLY A 118 -7.83 0.19 -1.34
CA GLY A 118 -7.70 1.63 -1.60
C GLY A 118 -8.64 2.11 -2.73
N HIS A 119 -8.75 1.35 -3.82
CA HIS A 119 -9.59 1.71 -4.96
C HIS A 119 -11.10 1.67 -4.63
N ARG A 120 -11.56 0.68 -3.90
CA ARG A 120 -12.97 0.62 -3.46
C ARG A 120 -13.38 1.86 -2.67
N ARG A 121 -12.48 2.40 -1.89
CA ARG A 121 -12.72 3.63 -1.13
C ARG A 121 -12.82 4.88 -1.98
N GLU A 122 -12.06 4.94 -3.06
CA GLU A 122 -12.17 6.05 -4.01
C GLU A 122 -13.52 6.04 -4.72
N GLU A 123 -14.04 4.86 -5.08
CA GLU A 123 -15.37 4.72 -5.67
C GLU A 123 -16.48 5.15 -4.70
N ASP A 124 -16.43 4.69 -3.43
CA ASP A 124 -17.40 5.08 -2.40
C ASP A 124 -17.36 6.57 -2.07
N ARG A 125 -16.21 7.23 -2.27
CA ARG A 125 -16.05 8.67 -2.09
C ARG A 125 -16.49 9.46 -3.32
N ALA A 126 -16.24 8.96 -4.52
CA ALA A 126 -16.67 9.57 -5.77
C ALA A 126 -18.19 9.61 -5.92
N ASP A 127 -18.90 8.59 -5.39
CA ASP A 127 -20.36 8.58 -5.31
C ASP A 127 -20.92 9.62 -4.32
N ARG A 128 -20.11 10.06 -3.34
CA ARG A 128 -20.50 11.10 -2.38
C ARG A 128 -20.17 12.51 -2.83
N ASP A 129 -19.10 12.65 -3.61
CA ASP A 129 -18.62 13.94 -4.15
C ASP A 129 -18.62 13.88 -5.69
N ALA A 130 -19.80 13.96 -6.31
CA ALA A 130 -19.97 13.98 -7.77
C ALA A 130 -19.23 15.15 -8.44
N GLY A 131 -17.92 15.19 -8.35
CA GLY A 131 -17.09 16.25 -8.89
C GLY A 131 -15.58 15.99 -8.88
N ASN A 132 -15.08 14.96 -8.23
CA ASN A 132 -13.64 14.79 -8.12
C ASN A 132 -13.10 13.74 -9.09
N ARG A 133 -12.27 14.22 -10.00
CA ARG A 133 -11.67 13.50 -11.12
C ARG A 133 -10.64 12.51 -10.61
N VAL A 134 -10.90 11.21 -10.75
CA VAL A 134 -9.94 10.14 -10.48
C VAL A 134 -8.75 10.28 -11.45
N ILE A 135 -7.58 10.58 -10.91
CA ILE A 135 -6.32 10.41 -11.65
C ILE A 135 -5.97 8.93 -11.55
N ARG A 136 -6.28 8.18 -12.61
CA ARG A 136 -5.80 6.82 -12.74
C ARG A 136 -4.28 6.86 -12.81
N GLY A 137 -3.64 6.40 -11.76
CA GLY A 137 -2.20 6.17 -11.75
C GLY A 137 -1.85 5.14 -12.82
N ALA A 138 -0.85 5.50 -13.57
CA ALA A 138 -0.23 4.89 -14.71
C ALA A 138 -0.36 3.38 -14.89
N ASP A 139 -0.85 3.05 -16.08
CA ASP A 139 -0.44 1.96 -16.95
C ASP A 139 -0.48 0.51 -16.42
N GLU A 140 -1.61 -0.12 -16.73
CA GLU A 140 -1.55 -1.53 -17.13
C GLU A 140 -0.37 -1.72 -18.10
N PRO A 141 0.53 -2.67 -17.84
CA PRO A 141 1.57 -2.97 -18.81
C PRO A 141 0.89 -3.47 -20.09
N ARG A 142 0.93 -2.64 -21.12
CA ARG A 142 0.55 -3.05 -22.47
C ARG A 142 1.31 -4.32 -22.76
N HIS A 143 0.57 -5.40 -23.01
CA HIS A 143 1.12 -6.66 -23.50
C HIS A 143 2.08 -6.38 -24.65
N VAL A 144 3.37 -6.46 -24.38
CA VAL A 144 4.38 -6.59 -25.42
C VAL A 144 4.19 -7.97 -26.02
N ARG A 145 3.36 -8.05 -27.05
CA ARG A 145 3.31 -9.21 -27.93
C ARG A 145 4.69 -9.32 -28.60
N ARG A 146 5.57 -10.06 -27.99
CA ARG A 146 6.76 -10.55 -28.69
C ARG A 146 6.29 -11.54 -29.75
N ARG A 147 6.23 -11.09 -30.99
CA ARG A 147 6.20 -11.98 -32.13
C ARG A 147 7.53 -12.72 -32.16
N CYS A 148 7.56 -13.95 -31.65
CA CYS A 148 8.62 -14.88 -32.03
C CYS A 148 8.44 -15.18 -33.51
N ARG A 149 9.22 -14.57 -34.36
CA ARG A 149 9.49 -15.12 -35.70
C ARG A 149 10.46 -16.28 -35.51
N ARG A 150 10.01 -17.47 -35.76
CA ARG A 150 10.91 -18.61 -36.00
C ARG A 150 11.39 -18.56 -37.43
N PRO A 151 12.64 -19.06 -37.68
CA PRO A 151 13.29 -19.09 -39.00
C PRO A 151 12.56 -19.99 -39.99
#